data_fbaa384c230c90a2a781467c0253760d
#
_entry.id   fbaa384c230c90a2a781467c0253760d
#
_cell.length_a   1.000
_cell.length_b   1.000
_cell.length_c   1.000
_cell.angle_alpha   90.00
_cell.angle_beta   90.00
_cell.angle_gamma   90.00
#
_symmetry.space_group_name_H-M   'P 1'
#
loop_
_entity.id
_entity.type
_entity.pdbx_description
1 polymer ?
#
loop_
_entity_poly.entity_id
_entity_poly.type
_entity_poly.pdbx_seq_one_letter_code
_entity_poly.pdbx_strand_id
1 'polypeptide(L)'
;PGLPGDSEKKFRKSVKDVINLSPDFVRIYPTLVIKNTRLFDMYRQGTYTPWNLERMIEAVKEAVVQFKKNGIPVIRVGLHPDQSLLENYVDGPFHPSFRYLVDSRIARDQMINMIRALKQIPSSITFRVPAKRLSNFVGHKKENLSIIKSIFGLESINVQQGAIMEHLELVA
;
A
#
# COMPACT_ATOMS: atom_id res chain seq x y z
N PRO A 1 10.82 7.58 1.16
CA PRO A 1 9.93 8.72 0.80
C PRO A 1 9.59 9.56 2.03
N GLY A 2 9.28 10.85 1.77
CA GLY A 2 8.82 11.78 2.79
C GLY A 2 9.92 12.61 3.47
N LEU A 3 11.15 12.63 2.99
CA LEU A 3 12.20 13.51 3.48
C LEU A 3 11.86 15.01 3.25
N PRO A 4 12.51 15.94 3.96
CA PRO A 4 12.37 17.37 3.69
C PRO A 4 12.58 17.71 2.21
N GLY A 5 11.63 18.43 1.61
CA GLY A 5 11.62 18.77 0.19
C GLY A 5 11.25 17.64 -0.76
N ASP A 6 10.82 16.48 -0.25
CA ASP A 6 10.31 15.38 -1.08
C ASP A 6 8.88 15.63 -1.56
N SER A 7 8.51 14.96 -2.65
CA SER A 7 7.17 14.95 -3.24
C SER A 7 6.92 13.61 -3.92
N GLU A 8 5.64 13.28 -4.20
CA GLU A 8 5.32 12.06 -4.94
C GLU A 8 6.02 12.01 -6.31
N LYS A 9 6.16 13.17 -6.98
CA LYS A 9 6.87 13.27 -8.26
C LYS A 9 8.35 12.91 -8.10
N LYS A 10 9.02 13.44 -7.06
CA LYS A 10 10.44 13.13 -6.77
C LYS A 10 10.58 11.67 -6.36
N PHE A 11 9.69 11.16 -5.54
CA PHE A 11 9.73 9.76 -5.12
C PHE A 11 9.51 8.81 -6.31
N ARG A 12 8.53 9.09 -7.20
CA ARG A 12 8.36 8.31 -8.45
C ARG A 12 9.62 8.34 -9.33
N LYS A 13 10.29 9.51 -9.40
CA LYS A 13 11.57 9.60 -10.12
C LYS A 13 12.62 8.70 -9.48
N SER A 14 12.79 8.76 -8.15
CA SER A 14 13.73 7.90 -7.42
C SER A 14 13.44 6.40 -7.64
N VAL A 15 12.16 5.99 -7.62
CA VAL A 15 11.76 4.61 -7.94
C VAL A 15 12.22 4.22 -9.34
N LYS A 16 12.00 5.07 -10.33
CA LYS A 16 12.46 4.83 -11.72
C LYS A 16 13.98 4.74 -11.83
N ASP A 17 14.69 5.64 -11.16
CA ASP A 17 16.15 5.66 -11.15
C ASP A 17 16.71 4.36 -10.52
N VAL A 18 16.11 3.89 -9.41
CA VAL A 18 16.48 2.61 -8.76
C VAL A 18 16.16 1.41 -9.66
N ILE A 19 15.02 1.41 -10.37
CA ILE A 19 14.69 0.34 -11.34
C ILE A 19 15.75 0.25 -12.44
N ASN A 20 16.23 1.38 -12.94
CA ASN A 20 17.28 1.41 -13.98
C ASN A 20 18.63 0.83 -13.50
N LEU A 21 18.86 0.80 -12.19
CA LEU A 21 20.05 0.17 -11.57
C LEU A 21 19.93 -1.35 -11.44
N SER A 22 18.73 -1.91 -11.68
CA SER A 22 18.43 -3.35 -11.63
C SER A 22 18.94 -4.05 -10.36
N PRO A 23 18.60 -3.58 -9.13
CA PRO A 23 19.05 -4.21 -7.90
C PRO A 23 18.39 -5.58 -7.70
N ASP A 24 19.05 -6.48 -6.96
CA ASP A 24 18.51 -7.80 -6.60
C ASP A 24 17.23 -7.72 -5.77
N PHE A 25 17.12 -6.70 -4.92
CA PHE A 25 15.92 -6.41 -4.11
C PHE A 25 15.94 -4.97 -3.59
N VAL A 26 14.79 -4.53 -3.09
CA VAL A 26 14.64 -3.21 -2.46
C VAL A 26 13.92 -3.31 -1.11
N ARG A 27 14.13 -2.29 -0.27
CA ARG A 27 13.36 -2.02 0.95
C ARG A 27 12.83 -0.60 0.88
N ILE A 28 11.60 -0.39 1.36
CA ILE A 28 10.97 0.93 1.36
C ILE A 28 10.64 1.32 2.79
N TYR A 29 11.29 2.36 3.28
CA TYR A 29 11.08 2.88 4.63
C TYR A 29 10.46 4.28 4.57
N PRO A 30 9.21 4.46 5.03
CA PRO A 30 8.63 5.78 5.24
C PRO A 30 9.47 6.62 6.21
N THR A 31 9.57 7.91 5.94
CA THR A 31 10.25 8.84 6.84
C THR A 31 9.36 9.13 8.05
N LEU A 32 9.91 8.95 9.24
CA LEU A 32 9.26 9.25 10.54
C LEU A 32 10.02 10.34 11.29
N VAL A 33 9.30 11.12 12.06
CA VAL A 33 9.87 12.08 12.99
C VAL A 33 10.19 11.36 14.31
N ILE A 34 11.47 11.26 14.63
CA ILE A 34 11.99 10.56 15.81
C ILE A 34 12.69 11.57 16.71
N LYS A 35 12.46 11.51 18.04
CA LYS A 35 13.11 12.37 19.04
C LYS A 35 14.62 12.38 18.86
N ASN A 36 15.24 13.46 19.24
CA ASN A 36 16.71 13.65 19.24
C ASN A 36 17.35 13.54 17.85
N THR A 37 16.60 13.86 16.78
CA THR A 37 17.09 13.93 15.40
C THR A 37 16.96 15.34 14.83
N ARG A 38 17.80 15.68 13.86
CA ARG A 38 17.66 16.95 13.13
C ARG A 38 16.27 17.13 12.50
N LEU A 39 15.65 16.04 12.06
CA LEU A 39 14.30 16.07 11.48
C LEU A 39 13.25 16.47 12.55
N PHE A 40 13.43 16.03 13.78
CA PHE A 40 12.61 16.45 14.92
C PHE A 40 12.75 17.94 15.20
N ASP A 41 13.96 18.49 15.11
CA ASP A 41 14.16 19.94 15.29
C ASP A 41 13.46 20.74 14.18
N MET A 42 13.57 20.31 12.93
CA MET A 42 12.86 20.92 11.80
C MET A 42 11.33 20.83 11.96
N TYR A 43 10.81 19.71 12.44
CA TYR A 43 9.39 19.52 12.75
C TYR A 43 8.93 20.49 13.84
N ARG A 44 9.66 20.59 14.95
CA ARG A 44 9.36 21.54 16.04
C ARG A 44 9.41 23.00 15.61
N GLN A 45 10.30 23.36 14.70
CA GLN A 45 10.43 24.70 14.12
C GLN A 45 9.36 24.99 13.04
N GLY A 46 8.51 24.03 12.67
CA GLY A 46 7.52 24.18 11.61
C GLY A 46 8.11 24.23 10.20
N THR A 47 9.40 23.90 10.02
CA THR A 47 10.09 23.89 8.71
C THR A 47 9.97 22.55 7.97
N TYR A 48 9.41 21.53 8.62
CA TYR A 48 9.10 20.22 8.06
C TYR A 48 7.74 19.71 8.55
N THR A 49 6.95 19.18 7.62
CA THR A 49 5.69 18.48 7.90
C THR A 49 5.77 17.09 7.28
N PRO A 50 5.61 16.01 8.08
CA PRO A 50 5.63 14.65 7.55
C PRO A 50 4.42 14.39 6.66
N TRP A 51 4.56 13.46 5.71
CA TRP A 51 3.42 12.95 4.97
C TRP A 51 2.49 12.18 5.91
N ASN A 52 1.19 12.33 5.72
CA ASN A 52 0.22 11.52 6.46
C ASN A 52 0.22 10.06 5.97
N LEU A 53 -0.42 9.18 6.74
CA LEU A 53 -0.44 7.73 6.49
C LEU A 53 -1.04 7.39 5.12
N GLU A 54 -2.16 8.00 4.74
CA GLU A 54 -2.85 7.70 3.49
C GLU A 54 -2.00 8.08 2.26
N ARG A 55 -1.42 9.28 2.28
CA ARG A 55 -0.52 9.75 1.24
C ARG A 55 0.69 8.81 1.07
N MET A 56 1.25 8.37 2.18
CA MET A 56 2.40 7.46 2.17
C MET A 56 2.03 6.07 1.64
N ILE A 57 0.86 5.54 2.03
CA ILE A 57 0.37 4.25 1.53
C ILE A 57 0.21 4.32 0.01
N GLU A 58 -0.41 5.36 -0.53
CA GLU A 58 -0.62 5.51 -1.97
C GLU A 58 0.71 5.59 -2.73
N ALA A 59 1.66 6.42 -2.27
CA ALA A 59 2.97 6.54 -2.92
C ALA A 59 3.77 5.23 -2.88
N VAL A 60 3.78 4.55 -1.73
CA VAL A 60 4.50 3.28 -1.57
C VAL A 60 3.82 2.15 -2.35
N LYS A 61 2.49 2.13 -2.44
CA LYS A 61 1.74 1.20 -3.30
C LYS A 61 2.18 1.30 -4.75
N GLU A 62 2.26 2.53 -5.29
CA GLU A 62 2.74 2.76 -6.66
C GLU A 62 4.17 2.21 -6.83
N ALA A 63 5.06 2.48 -5.89
CA ALA A 63 6.44 2.01 -5.93
C ALA A 63 6.53 0.47 -5.92
N VAL A 64 5.79 -0.20 -5.03
CA VAL A 64 5.74 -1.67 -4.94
C VAL A 64 5.25 -2.29 -6.26
N VAL A 65 4.21 -1.71 -6.87
CA VAL A 65 3.70 -2.17 -8.17
C VAL A 65 4.75 -1.99 -9.27
N GLN A 66 5.46 -0.85 -9.30
CA GLN A 66 6.50 -0.60 -10.30
C GLN A 66 7.70 -1.56 -10.15
N PHE A 67 8.21 -1.76 -8.95
CA PHE A 67 9.29 -2.72 -8.70
C PHE A 67 8.87 -4.14 -9.12
N LYS A 68 7.67 -4.59 -8.73
CA LYS A 68 7.14 -5.89 -9.11
C LYS A 68 7.03 -6.06 -10.64
N LYS A 69 6.56 -5.04 -11.37
CA LYS A 69 6.46 -5.05 -12.84
C LYS A 69 7.82 -5.21 -13.52
N ASN A 70 8.89 -4.76 -12.87
CA ASN A 70 10.26 -4.84 -13.36
C ASN A 70 11.05 -6.03 -12.76
N GLY A 71 10.36 -6.99 -12.13
CA GLY A 71 10.99 -8.20 -11.58
C GLY A 71 11.82 -7.97 -10.32
N ILE A 72 11.76 -6.79 -9.69
CA ILE A 72 12.56 -6.44 -8.52
C ILE A 72 11.74 -6.73 -7.24
N PRO A 73 12.18 -7.69 -6.40
CA PRO A 73 11.51 -8.02 -5.15
C PRO A 73 11.56 -6.87 -4.14
N VAL A 74 10.40 -6.52 -3.55
CA VAL A 74 10.33 -5.61 -2.40
C VAL A 74 10.26 -6.45 -1.14
N ILE A 75 11.40 -6.67 -0.50
CA ILE A 75 11.54 -7.59 0.64
C ILE A 75 11.06 -7.01 1.96
N ARG A 76 10.99 -5.67 2.09
CA ARG A 76 10.45 -4.99 3.27
C ARG A 76 9.77 -3.68 2.89
N VAL A 77 8.63 -3.41 3.54
CA VAL A 77 7.89 -2.15 3.46
C VAL A 77 7.47 -1.75 4.87
N GLY A 78 7.80 -0.52 5.26
CA GLY A 78 7.56 0.00 6.62
C GLY A 78 8.63 -0.41 7.64
N LEU A 79 8.59 0.23 8.81
CA LEU A 79 9.51 -0.02 9.91
C LEU A 79 8.93 -1.06 10.87
N HIS A 80 9.83 -1.83 11.48
CA HIS A 80 9.45 -2.77 12.53
C HIS A 80 9.18 -1.99 13.83
N PRO A 81 8.07 -2.24 14.51
CA PRO A 81 7.75 -1.57 15.77
C PRO A 81 8.59 -2.20 16.92
N ASP A 82 9.85 -1.82 17.01
CA ASP A 82 10.66 -2.13 18.19
C ASP A 82 10.42 -1.12 19.31
N GLN A 83 10.83 -1.46 20.52
CA GLN A 83 10.64 -0.62 21.70
C GLN A 83 11.27 0.77 21.54
N SER A 84 12.46 0.86 20.99
CA SER A 84 13.17 2.12 20.78
C SER A 84 12.42 3.04 19.81
N LEU A 85 11.88 2.49 18.72
CA LEU A 85 11.06 3.26 17.79
C LEU A 85 9.80 3.79 18.48
N LEU A 86 9.07 2.94 19.22
CA LEU A 86 7.82 3.33 19.87
C LEU A 86 8.01 4.42 20.94
N GLU A 87 9.10 4.36 21.72
CA GLU A 87 9.42 5.35 22.75
C GLU A 87 9.85 6.71 22.17
N ASN A 88 10.42 6.72 20.98
CA ASN A 88 10.98 7.91 20.37
C ASN A 88 10.15 8.45 19.19
N TYR A 89 9.13 7.75 18.73
CA TYR A 89 8.23 8.21 17.67
C TYR A 89 7.47 9.46 18.10
N VAL A 90 7.40 10.44 17.21
CA VAL A 90 6.70 11.72 17.43
C VAL A 90 5.55 11.89 16.42
N ASP A 91 5.85 11.77 15.12
CA ASP A 91 4.88 11.99 14.06
C ASP A 91 5.32 11.31 12.74
N GLY A 92 4.38 11.24 11.78
CA GLY A 92 4.61 10.66 10.46
C GLY A 92 3.80 9.40 10.20
N PRO A 93 3.97 8.78 9.03
CA PRO A 93 3.13 7.68 8.54
C PRO A 93 3.51 6.32 9.16
N PHE A 94 3.52 6.24 10.49
CA PHE A 94 3.80 4.99 11.18
C PHE A 94 2.53 4.14 11.34
N HIS A 95 2.64 2.86 11.00
CA HIS A 95 1.63 1.86 11.33
C HIS A 95 2.32 0.49 11.51
N PRO A 96 2.01 -0.28 12.57
CA PRO A 96 2.64 -1.59 12.83
C PRO A 96 2.47 -2.58 11.67
N SER A 97 1.34 -2.49 10.99
CA SER A 97 1.00 -3.32 9.83
C SER A 97 1.08 -2.54 8.50
N PHE A 98 2.03 -1.61 8.37
CA PHE A 98 2.11 -0.73 7.18
C PHE A 98 2.15 -1.52 5.87
N ARG A 99 2.93 -2.63 5.81
CA ARG A 99 2.97 -3.52 4.64
C ARG A 99 1.59 -4.08 4.29
N TYR A 100 0.84 -4.52 5.28
CA TYR A 100 -0.52 -5.03 5.07
C TYR A 100 -1.45 -3.97 4.46
N LEU A 101 -1.37 -2.72 4.94
CA LEU A 101 -2.17 -1.61 4.38
C LEU A 101 -1.85 -1.37 2.91
N VAL A 102 -0.57 -1.37 2.54
CA VAL A 102 -0.12 -1.25 1.16
C VAL A 102 -0.62 -2.40 0.30
N ASP A 103 -0.44 -3.65 0.75
CA ASP A 103 -0.87 -4.85 0.01
C ASP A 103 -2.41 -4.91 -0.13
N SER A 104 -3.15 -4.46 0.88
CA SER A 104 -4.61 -4.35 0.85
C SER A 104 -5.08 -3.33 -0.18
N ARG A 105 -4.39 -2.18 -0.28
CA ARG A 105 -4.67 -1.16 -1.29
C ARG A 105 -4.40 -1.66 -2.71
N ILE A 106 -3.31 -2.41 -2.92
CA ILE A 106 -3.00 -3.07 -4.19
C ILE A 106 -4.11 -4.07 -4.55
N ALA A 107 -4.55 -4.89 -3.60
CA ALA A 107 -5.61 -5.88 -3.82
C ALA A 107 -6.94 -5.20 -4.21
N ARG A 108 -7.29 -4.09 -3.55
CA ARG A 108 -8.48 -3.30 -3.89
C ARG A 108 -8.41 -2.77 -5.32
N ASP A 109 -7.29 -2.18 -5.72
CA ASP A 109 -7.11 -1.66 -7.08
C ASP A 109 -7.19 -2.78 -8.13
N GLN A 110 -6.69 -3.98 -7.83
CA GLN A 110 -6.83 -5.16 -8.70
C GLN A 110 -8.31 -5.52 -8.91
N MET A 111 -9.11 -5.60 -7.83
CA MET A 111 -10.54 -5.89 -7.93
C MET A 111 -11.28 -4.81 -8.74
N ILE A 112 -11.01 -3.53 -8.46
CA ILE A 112 -11.61 -2.40 -9.18
C ILE A 112 -11.30 -2.49 -10.68
N ASN A 113 -10.05 -2.77 -11.05
CA ASN A 113 -9.65 -2.86 -12.45
C ASN A 113 -10.31 -4.04 -13.15
N MET A 114 -10.52 -5.18 -12.47
CA MET A 114 -11.24 -6.32 -13.05
C MET A 114 -12.71 -5.99 -13.28
N ILE A 115 -13.38 -5.33 -12.34
CA ILE A 115 -14.79 -4.91 -12.51
C ILE A 115 -14.92 -3.91 -13.68
N ARG A 116 -13.99 -2.95 -13.78
CA ARG A 116 -13.99 -1.97 -14.89
C ARG A 116 -13.77 -2.60 -16.26
N ALA A 117 -13.13 -3.74 -16.32
CA ALA A 117 -12.92 -4.48 -17.57
C ALA A 117 -14.14 -5.26 -18.05
N LEU A 118 -15.18 -5.40 -17.23
CA LEU A 118 -16.44 -6.06 -17.62
C LEU A 118 -17.22 -5.18 -18.60
N LYS A 119 -17.82 -5.80 -19.61
CA LYS A 119 -18.73 -5.11 -20.55
C LYS A 119 -20.01 -4.63 -19.87
N GLN A 120 -20.49 -5.39 -18.90
CA GLN A 120 -21.65 -5.08 -18.08
C GLN A 120 -21.35 -5.47 -16.64
N ILE A 121 -21.61 -4.58 -15.69
CA ILE A 121 -21.37 -4.82 -14.28
C ILE A 121 -22.61 -5.50 -13.69
N PRO A 122 -22.52 -6.74 -13.16
CA PRO A 122 -23.64 -7.40 -12.50
C PRO A 122 -23.94 -6.76 -11.14
N SER A 123 -25.15 -6.98 -10.61
CA SER A 123 -25.53 -6.48 -9.27
C SER A 123 -24.77 -7.17 -8.14
N SER A 124 -24.29 -8.38 -8.38
CA SER A 124 -23.57 -9.20 -7.38
C SER A 124 -22.29 -9.78 -7.98
N ILE A 125 -21.19 -9.69 -7.23
CA ILE A 125 -19.86 -10.14 -7.67
C ILE A 125 -19.21 -11.00 -6.58
N THR A 126 -18.55 -12.07 -7.02
CA THR A 126 -17.70 -12.89 -6.17
C THR A 126 -16.29 -12.95 -6.74
N PHE A 127 -15.30 -12.67 -5.91
CA PHE A 127 -13.89 -12.87 -6.23
C PHE A 127 -13.37 -14.15 -5.59
N ARG A 128 -12.61 -14.95 -6.34
CA ARG A 128 -11.79 -16.04 -5.81
C ARG A 128 -10.35 -15.58 -5.70
N VAL A 129 -9.74 -15.78 -4.55
CA VAL A 129 -8.41 -15.28 -4.24
C VAL A 129 -7.54 -16.37 -3.60
N PRO A 130 -6.20 -16.27 -3.72
CA PRO A 130 -5.31 -17.16 -2.99
C PRO A 130 -5.53 -17.06 -1.48
N ALA A 131 -5.58 -18.20 -0.78
CA ALA A 131 -5.84 -18.28 0.65
C ALA A 131 -4.97 -17.31 1.49
N LYS A 132 -3.66 -17.31 1.21
CA LYS A 132 -2.67 -16.45 1.90
C LYS A 132 -2.93 -14.96 1.72
N ARG A 133 -3.75 -14.54 0.76
CA ARG A 133 -4.04 -13.14 0.44
C ARG A 133 -5.48 -12.73 0.74
N LEU A 134 -6.32 -13.62 1.25
CA LEU A 134 -7.73 -13.35 1.52
C LEU A 134 -7.94 -12.07 2.32
N SER A 135 -7.18 -11.89 3.41
CA SER A 135 -7.26 -10.70 4.26
C SER A 135 -6.95 -9.40 3.52
N ASN A 136 -5.99 -9.42 2.60
CA ASN A 136 -5.63 -8.25 1.80
C ASN A 136 -6.77 -7.83 0.88
N PHE A 137 -7.49 -8.79 0.28
CA PHE A 137 -8.62 -8.50 -0.61
C PHE A 137 -9.85 -8.02 0.17
N VAL A 138 -10.14 -8.62 1.31
CA VAL A 138 -11.24 -8.18 2.19
C VAL A 138 -10.98 -6.79 2.77
N GLY A 139 -9.73 -6.51 3.13
CA GLY A 139 -9.31 -5.28 3.80
C GLY A 139 -9.64 -5.26 5.29
N HIS A 140 -9.07 -4.29 6.02
CA HIS A 140 -9.35 -4.11 7.44
C HIS A 140 -10.85 -3.84 7.65
N LYS A 141 -11.50 -4.56 8.55
CA LYS A 141 -12.95 -4.46 8.82
C LYS A 141 -13.83 -4.48 7.55
N LYS A 142 -13.42 -5.23 6.52
CA LYS A 142 -14.10 -5.32 5.21
C LYS A 142 -14.11 -4.01 4.41
N GLU A 143 -13.18 -3.11 4.68
CA GLU A 143 -13.11 -1.79 4.05
C GLU A 143 -13.10 -1.86 2.52
N ASN A 144 -12.29 -2.77 1.94
CA ASN A 144 -12.20 -2.90 0.48
C ASN A 144 -13.54 -3.28 -0.14
N LEU A 145 -14.28 -4.19 0.49
CA LEU A 145 -15.59 -4.62 0.00
C LEU A 145 -16.61 -3.48 0.07
N SER A 146 -16.62 -2.73 1.18
CA SER A 146 -17.53 -1.59 1.36
C SER A 146 -17.25 -0.50 0.31
N ILE A 147 -15.99 -0.17 0.07
CA ILE A 147 -15.58 0.83 -0.91
C ILE A 147 -15.98 0.40 -2.33
N ILE A 148 -15.68 -0.85 -2.72
CA ILE A 148 -15.99 -1.36 -4.07
C ILE A 148 -17.50 -1.42 -4.27
N LYS A 149 -18.24 -1.89 -3.27
CA LYS A 149 -19.71 -1.91 -3.30
C LYS A 149 -20.28 -0.51 -3.56
N SER A 150 -19.75 0.50 -2.87
CA SER A 150 -20.16 1.90 -3.05
C SER A 150 -19.80 2.47 -4.43
N ILE A 151 -18.57 2.20 -4.93
CA ILE A 151 -18.10 2.72 -6.22
C ILE A 151 -18.97 2.23 -7.39
N PHE A 152 -19.36 0.95 -7.36
CA PHE A 152 -20.05 0.30 -8.47
C PHE A 152 -21.55 0.11 -8.25
N GLY A 153 -22.10 0.52 -7.09
CA GLY A 153 -23.53 0.36 -6.78
C GLY A 153 -23.96 -1.11 -6.67
N LEU A 154 -23.05 -2.01 -6.19
CA LEU A 154 -23.36 -3.44 -6.10
C LEU A 154 -24.35 -3.74 -4.98
N GLU A 155 -25.22 -4.70 -5.19
CA GLU A 155 -26.08 -5.28 -4.14
C GLU A 155 -25.25 -6.13 -3.19
N SER A 156 -24.35 -6.95 -3.74
CA SER A 156 -23.43 -7.76 -2.95
C SER A 156 -22.04 -7.89 -3.56
N ILE A 157 -21.04 -8.06 -2.70
CA ILE A 157 -19.68 -8.38 -3.08
C ILE A 157 -19.11 -9.38 -2.08
N ASN A 158 -18.57 -10.49 -2.59
CA ASN A 158 -17.97 -11.54 -1.79
C ASN A 158 -16.53 -11.80 -2.22
N VAL A 159 -15.72 -12.26 -1.27
CA VAL A 159 -14.36 -12.77 -1.53
C VAL A 159 -14.25 -14.14 -0.90
N GLN A 160 -13.92 -15.14 -1.71
CA GLN A 160 -13.80 -16.53 -1.32
C GLN A 160 -12.39 -17.05 -1.60
N GLN A 161 -11.96 -18.00 -0.80
CA GLN A 161 -10.73 -18.71 -1.04
C GLN A 161 -10.87 -19.67 -2.22
N GLY A 162 -9.98 -19.58 -3.21
CA GLY A 162 -9.83 -20.61 -4.26
C GLY A 162 -8.95 -21.75 -3.79
N ALA A 163 -9.28 -23.00 -4.17
CA ALA A 163 -8.62 -24.20 -3.64
C ALA A 163 -7.13 -24.30 -4.02
N ILE A 164 -6.74 -23.96 -5.25
CA ILE A 164 -5.35 -23.97 -5.74
C ILE A 164 -5.23 -22.80 -6.73
N MET A 165 -5.10 -21.58 -6.20
CA MET A 165 -5.02 -20.41 -7.06
C MET A 165 -3.80 -19.57 -6.74
N GLU A 166 -3.06 -19.21 -7.78
CA GLU A 166 -1.96 -18.22 -7.68
C GLU A 166 -2.45 -16.80 -7.99
N HIS A 167 -3.59 -16.65 -8.63
CA HIS A 167 -4.11 -15.38 -9.16
C HIS A 167 -5.53 -15.06 -8.67
N LEU A 168 -5.91 -13.80 -8.81
CA LEU A 168 -7.25 -13.28 -8.57
C LEU A 168 -8.17 -13.66 -9.74
N GLU A 169 -9.36 -14.17 -9.43
CA GLU A 169 -10.41 -14.50 -10.39
C GLU A 169 -11.70 -13.77 -10.03
N LEU A 170 -12.43 -13.30 -11.03
CA LEU A 170 -13.76 -12.74 -10.87
C LEU A 170 -14.78 -13.77 -11.39
N VAL A 171 -15.74 -14.11 -10.53
CA VAL A 171 -16.88 -14.97 -10.83
C VAL A 171 -18.13 -14.08 -10.77
N ALA A 172 -18.69 -13.81 -11.90
CA ALA A 172 -19.92 -13.02 -12.03
C ALA A 172 -21.16 -13.91 -11.91
#